data_4d2632dedfe28ccd27257fd9c6c61187
#
_entry.id   4d2632dedfe28ccd27257fd9c6c61187
#
_cell.length_a   1.000
_cell.length_b   1.000
_cell.length_c   1.000
_cell.angle_alpha   90.00
_cell.angle_beta   90.00
_cell.angle_gamma   90.00
#
_symmetry.space_group_name_H-M   'P 1'
#
loop_
_entity.id
_entity.type
_entity.pdbx_description
1 polymer ?
#
loop_
_entity_poly.entity_id
_entity_poly.type
_entity_poly.pdbx_seq_one_letter_code
_entity_poly.pdbx_strand_id
1 'polypeptide(L)'
;MSDSSDTTTESKGPHLRQVYHVRDLVTLSVSSVGPLFSVAATGGVMAAQAGWWTLPAVGVIAVPFLVSGFVFRLLNRHFPHSGASYHWSARVVGKGSSRFQAWILILAYFASIPPIIVPASSYTLTLIAPHYSPTPIVEVLMGLFWVLFALIPLLGGGLPTARITQVFLALEMVSLVVLAILGVANFSRLSVPVHFGPIPIAGMLTVAVVAATILDGWEIDSYASEEAQRPKDDPGKGGVIGAFLALLFYAILYPLMFSETPMSKLANATNPLAVWGDRLLPNAPWLILIPVLGSTAGGLWLTSYILTRALYAMGREGLIPKSFGKVSKRSVPHFAIFVAMGAAFTITAMQLLFASLASFFGLVLSAAGFFLVAEFLLDSITAFVFLSKGHTKLPDVYINPHRHRMLLVGSGVSTVMFGFFAVAFFVVGPSAIGGGIDYVLLTLIALGVLFAYVTRNRKTTFIFHGSVASDEDIKFRGGKRAKSLMQIDPVVQGQRPSTP
;
A
#
# COMPACT_ATOMS: atom_id res chain seq x y z
N MET A 1 45.94 -32.90 17.50
CA MET A 1 45.32 -33.11 16.19
C MET A 1 43.95 -33.71 16.46
N SER A 2 42.93 -32.87 16.48
CA SER A 2 41.54 -33.27 16.31
C SER A 2 40.82 -32.02 15.85
N ASP A 3 40.58 -32.02 14.57
CA ASP A 3 39.89 -30.99 13.81
C ASP A 3 38.40 -31.06 14.18
N SER A 4 37.92 -30.12 14.96
CA SER A 4 36.48 -29.95 15.20
C SER A 4 35.99 -28.87 14.23
N SER A 5 35.65 -29.32 13.03
CA SER A 5 34.89 -28.53 12.08
C SER A 5 33.48 -28.33 12.63
N ASP A 6 33.29 -27.21 13.29
CA ASP A 6 31.95 -26.72 13.71
C ASP A 6 31.21 -26.25 12.46
N THR A 7 30.57 -27.19 11.79
CA THR A 7 29.61 -26.92 10.72
C THR A 7 28.33 -26.44 11.37
N THR A 8 28.20 -25.14 11.57
CA THR A 8 26.92 -24.49 11.81
C THR A 8 26.01 -24.78 10.62
N THR A 9 25.14 -25.76 10.77
CA THR A 9 24.05 -26.05 9.83
C THR A 9 23.13 -24.82 9.79
N GLU A 10 23.39 -23.91 8.86
CA GLU A 10 22.37 -22.93 8.44
C GLU A 10 21.10 -23.69 8.09
N SER A 11 19.99 -23.37 8.75
CA SER A 11 18.70 -23.96 8.43
C SER A 11 18.32 -23.52 7.01
N LYS A 12 18.58 -24.40 6.03
CA LYS A 12 18.17 -24.22 4.63
C LYS A 12 16.66 -24.32 4.47
N GLY A 13 15.91 -23.44 5.16
CA GLY A 13 14.51 -23.22 4.85
C GLY A 13 14.38 -22.43 3.55
N PRO A 14 13.24 -22.50 2.86
CA PRO A 14 13.01 -21.74 1.66
C PRO A 14 12.94 -20.24 1.99
N HIS A 15 13.93 -19.48 1.54
CA HIS A 15 14.04 -18.04 1.77
C HIS A 15 13.80 -17.24 0.50
N LEU A 16 13.33 -16.00 0.65
CA LEU A 16 13.31 -15.01 -0.41
C LEU A 16 14.76 -14.64 -0.78
N ARG A 17 15.03 -14.36 -2.06
CA ARG A 17 16.37 -14.00 -2.51
C ARG A 17 16.58 -12.50 -2.37
N GLN A 18 17.71 -12.10 -1.82
CA GLN A 18 18.14 -10.70 -1.76
C GLN A 18 18.62 -10.24 -3.15
N VAL A 19 17.76 -9.52 -3.85
CA VAL A 19 17.98 -9.11 -5.25
C VAL A 19 17.84 -7.61 -5.47
N TYR A 20 17.17 -6.88 -4.56
CA TYR A 20 16.85 -5.47 -4.76
C TYR A 20 17.94 -4.55 -4.24
N HIS A 21 18.37 -3.64 -5.10
CA HIS A 21 19.12 -2.44 -4.73
C HIS A 21 18.17 -1.30 -4.37
N VAL A 22 18.70 -0.23 -3.79
CA VAL A 22 17.88 0.96 -3.43
C VAL A 22 17.11 1.53 -4.63
N ARG A 23 17.68 1.47 -5.84
CA ARG A 23 16.99 1.93 -7.07
C ARG A 23 15.76 1.10 -7.40
N ASP A 24 15.84 -0.21 -7.21
CA ASP A 24 14.71 -1.11 -7.43
C ASP A 24 13.60 -0.83 -6.42
N LEU A 25 13.96 -0.63 -5.15
CA LEU A 25 13.00 -0.29 -4.10
C LEU A 25 12.31 1.06 -4.34
N VAL A 26 13.05 2.09 -4.80
CA VAL A 26 12.45 3.37 -5.23
C VAL A 26 11.48 3.16 -6.39
N THR A 27 11.87 2.36 -7.39
CA THR A 27 11.01 2.01 -8.52
C THR A 27 9.73 1.34 -8.06
N LEU A 28 9.83 0.33 -7.19
CA LEU A 28 8.68 -0.37 -6.64
C LEU A 28 7.77 0.60 -5.86
N SER A 29 8.36 1.45 -5.01
CA SER A 29 7.60 2.39 -4.17
C SER A 29 6.84 3.44 -5.00
N VAL A 30 7.48 4.04 -6.01
CA VAL A 30 6.81 5.04 -6.87
C VAL A 30 5.74 4.41 -7.74
N SER A 31 6.05 3.25 -8.36
CA SER A 31 5.10 2.57 -9.25
C SER A 31 3.94 1.91 -8.49
N SER A 32 4.13 1.54 -7.22
CA SER A 32 3.05 0.98 -6.40
C SER A 32 1.99 2.03 -6.07
N VAL A 33 2.39 3.27 -5.85
CA VAL A 33 1.45 4.39 -5.70
C VAL A 33 0.65 4.63 -6.99
N GLY A 34 1.26 4.42 -8.16
CA GLY A 34 0.63 4.57 -9.46
C GLY A 34 -0.03 5.94 -9.69
N PRO A 35 0.71 7.05 -9.71
CA PRO A 35 0.11 8.40 -9.72
C PRO A 35 -0.86 8.68 -10.87
N LEU A 36 -0.59 8.18 -12.08
CA LEU A 36 -1.52 8.33 -13.22
C LEU A 36 -2.81 7.55 -13.00
N PHE A 37 -2.68 6.29 -12.59
CA PHE A 37 -3.83 5.44 -12.26
C PHE A 37 -4.65 6.06 -11.15
N SER A 38 -4.00 6.52 -10.09
CA SER A 38 -4.63 7.13 -8.92
C SER A 38 -5.51 8.33 -9.30
N VAL A 39 -4.98 9.27 -10.11
CA VAL A 39 -5.76 10.42 -10.60
C VAL A 39 -6.90 9.98 -11.51
N ALA A 40 -6.65 9.00 -12.40
CA ALA A 40 -7.64 8.49 -13.33
C ALA A 40 -8.80 7.76 -12.63
N ALA A 41 -8.52 6.95 -11.62
CA ALA A 41 -9.53 6.12 -10.97
C ALA A 41 -10.32 6.84 -9.88
N THR A 42 -9.68 7.72 -9.10
CA THR A 42 -10.31 8.31 -7.90
C THR A 42 -10.77 9.73 -8.07
N GLY A 43 -10.18 10.47 -9.02
CA GLY A 43 -10.45 11.90 -9.20
C GLY A 43 -11.92 12.23 -9.43
N GLY A 44 -12.67 11.37 -10.15
CA GLY A 44 -14.11 11.53 -10.38
C GLY A 44 -14.94 11.35 -9.11
N VAL A 45 -14.65 10.28 -8.35
CA VAL A 45 -15.32 10.01 -7.07
C VAL A 45 -15.07 11.15 -6.08
N MET A 46 -13.84 11.63 -5.97
CA MET A 46 -13.48 12.73 -5.07
C MET A 46 -14.12 14.05 -5.52
N ALA A 47 -14.12 14.34 -6.81
CA ALA A 47 -14.79 15.52 -7.37
C ALA A 47 -16.30 15.50 -7.11
N ALA A 48 -16.95 14.35 -7.23
CA ALA A 48 -18.38 14.18 -6.94
C ALA A 48 -18.72 14.41 -5.47
N GLN A 49 -17.84 14.00 -4.56
CA GLN A 49 -18.07 14.08 -3.11
C GLN A 49 -17.81 15.48 -2.53
N ALA A 50 -16.77 16.18 -3.00
CA ALA A 50 -16.34 17.41 -2.36
C ALA A 50 -16.07 18.58 -3.35
N GLY A 51 -16.17 18.38 -4.65
CA GLY A 51 -15.86 19.40 -5.62
C GLY A 51 -14.45 19.97 -5.41
N TRP A 52 -14.32 21.30 -5.36
CA TRP A 52 -13.05 21.99 -5.09
C TRP A 52 -12.49 21.72 -3.68
N TRP A 53 -13.33 21.35 -2.73
CA TRP A 53 -12.91 20.98 -1.38
C TRP A 53 -12.14 19.65 -1.34
N THR A 54 -12.08 18.92 -2.45
CA THR A 54 -11.20 17.75 -2.61
C THR A 54 -9.73 18.10 -2.33
N LEU A 55 -9.24 19.23 -2.84
CA LEU A 55 -7.84 19.61 -2.69
C LEU A 55 -7.42 19.81 -1.22
N PRO A 56 -8.16 20.60 -0.40
CA PRO A 56 -7.89 20.70 1.02
C PRO A 56 -8.05 19.35 1.75
N ALA A 57 -9.06 18.54 1.42
CA ALA A 57 -9.29 17.25 2.07
C ALA A 57 -8.11 16.28 1.87
N VAL A 58 -7.62 16.17 0.62
CA VAL A 58 -6.41 15.37 0.30
C VAL A 58 -5.20 15.92 1.03
N GLY A 59 -5.03 17.26 1.04
CA GLY A 59 -3.91 17.91 1.73
C GLY A 59 -3.87 17.60 3.24
N VAL A 60 -5.01 17.56 3.90
CA VAL A 60 -5.08 17.25 5.33
C VAL A 60 -4.69 15.79 5.61
N ILE A 61 -5.25 14.83 4.87
CA ILE A 61 -4.92 13.40 5.09
C ILE A 61 -3.49 13.06 4.62
N ALA A 62 -2.92 13.80 3.68
CA ALA A 62 -1.54 13.61 3.23
C ALA A 62 -0.51 13.81 4.36
N VAL A 63 -0.83 14.67 5.35
CA VAL A 63 0.09 14.93 6.48
C VAL A 63 0.44 13.66 7.26
N PRO A 64 -0.51 12.89 7.81
CA PRO A 64 -0.18 11.66 8.53
C PRO A 64 0.44 10.59 7.62
N PHE A 65 0.09 10.51 6.32
CA PHE A 65 0.74 9.60 5.37
C PHE A 65 2.22 9.95 5.14
N LEU A 66 2.57 11.23 5.02
CA LEU A 66 3.98 11.66 4.95
C LEU A 66 4.76 11.31 6.20
N VAL A 67 4.16 11.52 7.38
CA VAL A 67 4.79 11.13 8.65
C VAL A 67 5.00 9.63 8.69
N SER A 68 4.04 8.84 8.19
CA SER A 68 4.14 7.38 8.12
C SER A 68 5.35 6.91 7.30
N GLY A 69 5.72 7.61 6.23
CA GLY A 69 6.94 7.29 5.47
C GLY A 69 8.21 7.29 6.34
N PHE A 70 8.34 8.26 7.23
CA PHE A 70 9.46 8.31 8.17
C PHE A 70 9.33 7.28 9.31
N VAL A 71 8.10 6.98 9.72
CA VAL A 71 7.79 5.93 10.72
C VAL A 71 8.17 4.55 10.18
N PHE A 72 7.75 4.21 8.97
CA PHE A 72 8.08 2.95 8.31
C PHE A 72 9.60 2.80 8.16
N ARG A 73 10.29 3.86 7.71
CA ARG A 73 11.76 3.86 7.65
C ARG A 73 12.41 3.61 9.00
N LEU A 74 11.86 4.18 10.08
CA LEU A 74 12.36 3.95 11.43
C LEU A 74 12.15 2.49 11.84
N LEU A 75 10.93 1.98 11.73
CA LEU A 75 10.58 0.62 12.16
C LEU A 75 11.29 -0.44 11.33
N ASN A 76 11.38 -0.26 10.00
CA ASN A 76 12.11 -1.18 9.14
C ASN A 76 13.60 -1.23 9.45
N ARG A 77 14.23 -0.09 9.78
CA ARG A 77 15.64 -0.06 10.15
C ARG A 77 15.94 -0.91 11.38
N HIS A 78 15.01 -0.96 12.32
CA HIS A 78 15.16 -1.74 13.56
C HIS A 78 14.65 -3.17 13.43
N PHE A 79 13.61 -3.37 12.63
CA PHE A 79 12.90 -4.64 12.51
C PHE A 79 12.58 -4.98 11.03
N PRO A 80 13.62 -5.14 10.17
CA PRO A 80 13.39 -5.48 8.77
C PRO A 80 12.79 -6.89 8.64
N HIS A 81 11.60 -6.97 8.03
CA HIS A 81 10.87 -8.23 7.87
C HIS A 81 9.77 -8.11 6.82
N SER A 82 9.55 -9.14 6.00
CA SER A 82 8.51 -9.13 4.95
C SER A 82 7.06 -9.03 5.48
N GLY A 83 6.88 -9.20 6.76
CA GLY A 83 5.59 -8.96 7.43
C GLY A 83 5.36 -7.53 7.86
N ALA A 84 6.37 -6.65 7.79
CA ALA A 84 6.35 -5.25 8.15
C ALA A 84 5.41 -4.93 9.35
N SER A 85 4.28 -4.30 9.11
CA SER A 85 3.34 -3.79 10.11
C SER A 85 2.98 -4.79 11.22
N TYR A 86 2.49 -5.98 10.90
CA TYR A 86 2.09 -6.92 11.94
C TYR A 86 3.30 -7.46 12.74
N HIS A 87 4.45 -7.58 12.10
CA HIS A 87 5.68 -7.99 12.74
C HIS A 87 6.21 -6.92 13.71
N TRP A 88 6.16 -5.64 13.30
CA TRP A 88 6.52 -4.51 14.18
C TRP A 88 5.60 -4.43 15.39
N SER A 89 4.29 -4.63 15.17
CA SER A 89 3.32 -4.69 16.27
C SER A 89 3.60 -5.84 17.25
N ALA A 90 3.99 -7.02 16.74
CA ALA A 90 4.38 -8.14 17.57
C ALA A 90 5.58 -7.82 18.46
N ARG A 91 6.54 -7.06 17.92
CA ARG A 91 7.77 -6.67 18.60
C ARG A 91 7.57 -5.59 19.64
N VAL A 92 6.73 -4.62 19.35
CA VAL A 92 6.59 -3.39 20.11
C VAL A 92 5.40 -3.42 21.04
N VAL A 93 4.23 -3.83 20.57
CA VAL A 93 2.96 -3.79 21.32
C VAL A 93 2.65 -5.14 21.94
N GLY A 94 2.73 -6.21 21.16
CA GLY A 94 2.54 -7.58 21.62
C GLY A 94 1.64 -8.44 20.74
N LYS A 95 1.47 -9.71 21.12
CA LYS A 95 0.82 -10.76 20.34
C LYS A 95 -0.63 -10.45 19.91
N GLY A 96 -1.43 -9.92 20.83
CA GLY A 96 -2.85 -9.65 20.55
C GLY A 96 -3.01 -8.57 19.47
N SER A 97 -2.28 -7.47 19.61
CA SER A 97 -2.24 -6.38 18.62
C SER A 97 -1.71 -6.87 17.29
N SER A 98 -0.64 -7.64 17.28
CA SER A 98 -0.05 -8.20 16.06
C SER A 98 -1.03 -9.06 15.25
N ARG A 99 -1.82 -9.91 15.92
CA ARG A 99 -2.81 -10.75 15.25
C ARG A 99 -3.94 -9.95 14.63
N PHE A 100 -4.44 -8.97 15.37
CA PHE A 100 -5.45 -8.05 14.86
C PHE A 100 -4.89 -7.22 13.70
N GLN A 101 -3.67 -6.70 13.85
CA GLN A 101 -3.02 -5.94 12.77
C GLN A 101 -2.74 -6.81 11.53
N ALA A 102 -2.37 -8.09 11.70
CA ALA A 102 -2.25 -9.02 10.58
C ALA A 102 -3.55 -9.15 9.77
N TRP A 103 -4.70 -9.19 10.47
CA TRP A 103 -5.99 -9.21 9.81
C TRP A 103 -6.31 -7.91 9.08
N ILE A 104 -6.11 -6.75 9.73
CA ILE A 104 -6.33 -5.44 9.11
C ILE A 104 -5.44 -5.26 7.88
N LEU A 105 -4.17 -5.65 7.95
CA LEU A 105 -3.23 -5.64 6.83
C LEU A 105 -3.71 -6.50 5.66
N ILE A 106 -4.19 -7.72 5.93
CA ILE A 106 -4.78 -8.57 4.88
C ILE A 106 -5.95 -7.83 4.23
N LEU A 107 -6.85 -7.24 5.01
CA LEU A 107 -8.01 -6.53 4.47
C LEU A 107 -7.62 -5.29 3.68
N ALA A 108 -6.66 -4.49 4.17
CA ALA A 108 -6.20 -3.27 3.52
C ALA A 108 -5.73 -3.55 2.08
N TYR A 109 -4.75 -4.44 1.91
CA TYR A 109 -4.21 -4.74 0.58
C TYR A 109 -5.11 -5.65 -0.24
N PHE A 110 -5.87 -6.54 0.39
CA PHE A 110 -6.82 -7.39 -0.32
C PHE A 110 -7.98 -6.57 -0.91
N ALA A 111 -8.55 -5.65 -0.12
CA ALA A 111 -9.61 -4.75 -0.59
C ALA A 111 -9.11 -3.76 -1.65
N SER A 112 -7.80 -3.45 -1.69
CA SER A 112 -7.20 -2.53 -2.66
C SER A 112 -7.02 -3.14 -4.06
N ILE A 113 -7.09 -4.47 -4.24
CA ILE A 113 -6.89 -5.10 -5.55
C ILE A 113 -8.11 -4.93 -6.48
N PRO A 114 -9.37 -5.20 -6.08
CA PRO A 114 -10.54 -5.00 -6.94
C PRO A 114 -10.69 -3.57 -7.50
N PRO A 115 -10.46 -2.49 -6.72
CA PRO A 115 -10.49 -1.13 -7.24
C PRO A 115 -9.43 -0.83 -8.32
N ILE A 116 -8.44 -1.70 -8.50
CA ILE A 116 -7.47 -1.60 -9.59
C ILE A 116 -7.95 -2.42 -10.80
N ILE A 117 -8.49 -3.63 -10.58
CA ILE A 117 -8.95 -4.51 -11.66
C ILE A 117 -10.13 -3.89 -12.41
N VAL A 118 -11.09 -3.29 -11.72
CA VAL A 118 -12.30 -2.70 -12.31
C VAL A 118 -11.96 -1.58 -13.32
N PRO A 119 -11.20 -0.54 -12.96
CA PRO A 119 -10.78 0.49 -13.92
C PRO A 119 -9.87 -0.07 -15.02
N ALA A 120 -8.97 -1.02 -14.72
CA ALA A 120 -8.13 -1.65 -15.73
C ALA A 120 -9.00 -2.29 -16.85
N SER A 121 -10.08 -2.97 -16.47
CA SER A 121 -11.02 -3.57 -17.40
C SER A 121 -11.73 -2.51 -18.25
N SER A 122 -12.33 -1.52 -17.60
CA SER A 122 -13.08 -0.46 -18.25
C SER A 122 -12.20 0.38 -19.20
N TYR A 123 -10.99 0.76 -18.76
CA TYR A 123 -10.06 1.57 -19.58
C TYR A 123 -9.53 0.77 -20.78
N THR A 124 -9.28 -0.54 -20.62
CA THR A 124 -8.89 -1.40 -21.72
C THR A 124 -10.00 -1.48 -22.77
N LEU A 125 -11.24 -1.70 -22.34
CA LEU A 125 -12.40 -1.75 -23.25
C LEU A 125 -12.62 -0.40 -23.95
N THR A 126 -12.47 0.70 -23.23
CA THR A 126 -12.53 2.06 -23.82
C THR A 126 -11.45 2.27 -24.89
N LEU A 127 -10.23 1.74 -24.67
CA LEU A 127 -9.13 1.88 -25.62
C LEU A 127 -9.33 1.07 -26.90
N ILE A 128 -9.76 -0.21 -26.77
CA ILE A 128 -9.84 -1.13 -27.90
C ILE A 128 -11.20 -1.07 -28.64
N ALA A 129 -12.26 -0.61 -27.94
CA ALA A 129 -13.61 -0.57 -28.47
C ALA A 129 -14.37 0.68 -27.94
N PRO A 130 -13.96 1.91 -28.33
CA PRO A 130 -14.44 3.15 -27.70
C PRO A 130 -15.95 3.41 -27.91
N HIS A 131 -16.58 2.76 -28.89
CA HIS A 131 -18.03 2.87 -29.16
C HIS A 131 -18.87 1.70 -28.65
N TYR A 132 -18.21 0.74 -27.96
CA TYR A 132 -18.88 -0.42 -27.41
C TYR A 132 -19.29 -0.17 -25.95
N SER A 133 -20.54 -0.41 -25.63
CA SER A 133 -21.02 -0.42 -24.24
C SER A 133 -20.89 -1.83 -23.67
N PRO A 134 -19.88 -2.11 -22.84
CA PRO A 134 -19.62 -3.46 -22.38
C PRO A 134 -20.74 -3.95 -21.45
N THR A 135 -21.08 -5.23 -21.57
CA THR A 135 -21.91 -5.89 -20.57
C THR A 135 -21.06 -6.18 -19.32
N PRO A 136 -21.67 -6.29 -18.12
CA PRO A 136 -20.93 -6.62 -16.89
C PRO A 136 -20.09 -7.90 -17.00
N ILE A 137 -20.54 -8.88 -17.77
CA ILE A 137 -19.80 -10.13 -18.03
C ILE A 137 -18.51 -9.84 -18.81
N VAL A 138 -18.56 -8.98 -19.82
CA VAL A 138 -17.37 -8.61 -20.62
C VAL A 138 -16.36 -7.88 -19.75
N GLU A 139 -16.81 -7.01 -18.85
CA GLU A 139 -15.95 -6.33 -17.88
C GLU A 139 -15.27 -7.32 -16.91
N VAL A 140 -16.01 -8.32 -16.40
CA VAL A 140 -15.44 -9.37 -15.55
C VAL A 140 -14.42 -10.21 -16.31
N LEU A 141 -14.69 -10.59 -17.57
CA LEU A 141 -13.74 -11.35 -18.39
C LEU A 141 -12.47 -10.53 -18.68
N MET A 142 -12.60 -9.22 -18.91
CA MET A 142 -11.45 -8.34 -19.03
C MET A 142 -10.69 -8.22 -17.70
N GLY A 143 -11.39 -8.24 -16.57
CA GLY A 143 -10.79 -8.32 -15.22
C GLY A 143 -10.00 -9.61 -15.03
N LEU A 144 -10.50 -10.74 -15.50
CA LEU A 144 -9.77 -12.01 -15.51
C LEU A 144 -8.47 -11.91 -16.33
N PHE A 145 -8.53 -11.28 -17.51
CA PHE A 145 -7.32 -11.03 -18.30
C PHE A 145 -6.28 -10.25 -17.48
N TRP A 146 -6.66 -9.19 -16.78
CA TRP A 146 -5.74 -8.39 -15.95
C TRP A 146 -5.18 -9.17 -14.77
N VAL A 147 -5.98 -10.03 -14.12
CA VAL A 147 -5.53 -10.94 -13.08
C VAL A 147 -4.47 -11.90 -13.62
N LEU A 148 -4.72 -12.53 -14.77
CA LEU A 148 -3.76 -13.44 -15.40
C LEU A 148 -2.49 -12.72 -15.85
N PHE A 149 -2.63 -11.51 -16.39
CA PHE A 149 -1.49 -10.67 -16.78
C PHE A 149 -0.60 -10.33 -15.58
N ALA A 150 -1.19 -9.97 -14.43
CA ALA A 150 -0.45 -9.68 -13.20
C ALA A 150 0.28 -10.89 -12.62
N LEU A 151 -0.17 -12.11 -12.91
CA LEU A 151 0.56 -13.32 -12.49
C LEU A 151 1.94 -13.44 -13.14
N ILE A 152 2.15 -12.85 -14.33
CA ILE A 152 3.43 -12.93 -15.07
C ILE A 152 4.58 -12.35 -14.22
N PRO A 153 4.57 -11.06 -13.83
CA PRO A 153 5.62 -10.51 -12.97
C PRO A 153 5.64 -11.17 -11.58
N LEU A 154 4.48 -11.41 -10.97
CA LEU A 154 4.40 -11.98 -9.61
C LEU A 154 5.06 -13.36 -9.50
N LEU A 155 4.87 -14.23 -10.50
CA LEU A 155 5.48 -15.57 -10.54
C LEU A 155 6.88 -15.58 -11.15
N GLY A 156 7.28 -14.51 -11.81
CA GLY A 156 8.61 -14.33 -12.40
C GLY A 156 9.73 -14.22 -11.37
N GLY A 157 9.43 -13.70 -10.20
CA GLY A 157 10.38 -13.42 -9.13
C GLY A 157 10.80 -11.95 -9.06
N GLY A 158 11.63 -11.59 -8.08
CA GLY A 158 11.94 -10.21 -7.76
C GLY A 158 12.54 -9.39 -8.92
N LEU A 159 13.64 -9.86 -9.52
CA LEU A 159 14.30 -9.11 -10.62
C LEU A 159 13.42 -8.91 -11.85
N PRO A 160 12.73 -9.93 -12.40
CA PRO A 160 11.79 -9.72 -13.50
C PRO A 160 10.68 -8.72 -13.13
N THR A 161 10.12 -8.81 -11.93
CA THR A 161 9.13 -7.85 -11.44
C THR A 161 9.69 -6.42 -11.46
N ALA A 162 10.87 -6.19 -10.87
CA ALA A 162 11.49 -4.86 -10.86
C ALA A 162 11.74 -4.31 -12.27
N ARG A 163 12.27 -5.13 -13.19
CA ARG A 163 12.58 -4.70 -14.57
C ARG A 163 11.32 -4.31 -15.36
N ILE A 164 10.28 -5.13 -15.28
CA ILE A 164 8.99 -4.83 -15.92
C ILE A 164 8.43 -3.54 -15.32
N THR A 165 8.43 -3.41 -14.00
CA THR A 165 7.98 -2.21 -13.31
C THR A 165 8.77 -0.96 -13.73
N GLN A 166 10.09 -1.05 -13.93
CA GLN A 166 10.91 0.08 -14.40
C GLN A 166 10.43 0.61 -15.76
N VAL A 167 10.09 -0.28 -16.71
CA VAL A 167 9.58 0.12 -18.03
C VAL A 167 8.25 0.86 -17.90
N PHE A 168 7.31 0.31 -17.13
CA PHE A 168 6.00 0.94 -16.92
C PHE A 168 6.11 2.25 -16.14
N LEU A 169 6.99 2.31 -15.14
CA LEU A 169 7.25 3.54 -14.40
C LEU A 169 7.88 4.63 -15.30
N ALA A 170 8.79 4.28 -16.20
CA ALA A 170 9.36 5.24 -17.13
C ALA A 170 8.29 5.86 -18.04
N LEU A 171 7.37 5.03 -18.58
CA LEU A 171 6.23 5.49 -19.36
C LEU A 171 5.32 6.42 -18.53
N GLU A 172 5.03 6.02 -17.30
CA GLU A 172 4.23 6.82 -16.36
C GLU A 172 4.86 8.16 -16.05
N MET A 173 6.15 8.21 -15.69
CA MET A 173 6.88 9.44 -15.35
C MET A 173 6.93 10.42 -16.51
N VAL A 174 7.21 9.92 -17.71
CA VAL A 174 7.18 10.77 -18.93
C VAL A 174 5.80 11.36 -19.13
N SER A 175 4.76 10.57 -18.98
CA SER A 175 3.37 11.02 -19.17
C SER A 175 2.94 12.04 -18.13
N LEU A 176 3.31 11.84 -16.86
CA LEU A 176 3.04 12.80 -15.78
C LEU A 176 3.67 14.16 -16.06
N VAL A 177 4.93 14.15 -16.47
CA VAL A 177 5.65 15.40 -16.83
C VAL A 177 5.03 16.07 -18.06
N VAL A 178 4.71 15.30 -19.09
CA VAL A 178 4.06 15.82 -20.31
C VAL A 178 2.71 16.43 -19.99
N LEU A 179 1.87 15.76 -19.20
CA LEU A 179 0.56 16.28 -18.78
C LEU A 179 0.69 17.56 -17.95
N ALA A 180 1.65 17.62 -17.03
CA ALA A 180 1.90 18.82 -16.24
C ALA A 180 2.33 19.99 -17.15
N ILE A 181 3.24 19.76 -18.10
CA ILE A 181 3.68 20.80 -19.05
C ILE A 181 2.53 21.26 -19.93
N LEU A 182 1.75 20.33 -20.50
CA LEU A 182 0.60 20.66 -21.35
C LEU A 182 -0.49 21.40 -20.58
N GLY A 183 -0.77 21.01 -19.33
CA GLY A 183 -1.70 21.72 -18.46
C GLY A 183 -1.24 23.16 -18.25
N VAL A 184 -0.03 23.38 -17.78
CA VAL A 184 0.50 24.74 -17.58
C VAL A 184 0.48 25.55 -18.88
N ALA A 185 0.89 24.97 -20.01
CA ALA A 185 0.94 25.66 -21.31
C ALA A 185 -0.46 26.03 -21.85
N ASN A 186 -1.49 25.25 -21.52
CA ASN A 186 -2.86 25.49 -21.98
C ASN A 186 -3.76 26.17 -20.93
N PHE A 187 -3.22 26.52 -19.77
CA PHE A 187 -3.99 27.01 -18.62
C PHE A 187 -4.86 28.21 -19.00
N SER A 188 -4.30 29.22 -19.70
CA SER A 188 -5.04 30.42 -20.12
C SER A 188 -6.21 30.12 -21.08
N ARG A 189 -6.09 29.06 -21.88
CA ARG A 189 -7.11 28.62 -22.86
C ARG A 189 -8.20 27.76 -22.23
N LEU A 190 -7.83 26.91 -21.28
CA LEU A 190 -8.71 25.88 -20.75
C LEU A 190 -9.30 26.20 -19.38
N SER A 191 -8.79 27.23 -18.70
CA SER A 191 -9.22 27.57 -17.34
C SER A 191 -10.73 27.75 -17.22
N VAL A 192 -11.29 27.22 -16.17
CA VAL A 192 -12.69 27.34 -15.79
C VAL A 192 -12.80 28.10 -14.47
N PRO A 193 -13.91 28.79 -14.19
CA PRO A 193 -14.09 29.50 -12.94
C PRO A 193 -13.98 28.56 -11.73
N VAL A 194 -13.15 28.94 -10.78
CA VAL A 194 -13.03 28.25 -9.49
C VAL A 194 -14.19 28.70 -8.61
N HIS A 195 -14.99 27.76 -8.14
CA HIS A 195 -16.11 28.06 -7.27
C HIS A 195 -16.13 27.13 -6.05
N PHE A 196 -15.80 27.71 -4.88
CA PHE A 196 -15.98 27.03 -3.60
C PHE A 196 -17.41 27.27 -3.11
N GLY A 197 -18.25 26.26 -3.19
CA GLY A 197 -19.56 26.24 -2.53
C GLY A 197 -19.44 26.10 -1.00
N PRO A 198 -20.59 25.90 -0.30
CA PRO A 198 -20.58 25.55 1.11
C PRO A 198 -19.67 24.35 1.41
N ILE A 199 -19.07 24.34 2.60
CA ILE A 199 -18.13 23.28 2.99
C ILE A 199 -18.88 21.94 3.14
N PRO A 200 -18.65 20.94 2.26
CA PRO A 200 -19.31 19.63 2.35
C PRO A 200 -18.53 18.72 3.31
N ILE A 201 -18.71 18.91 4.62
CA ILE A 201 -17.91 18.19 5.64
C ILE A 201 -17.96 16.68 5.44
N ALA A 202 -19.15 16.10 5.22
CA ALA A 202 -19.29 14.66 4.96
C ALA A 202 -18.54 14.22 3.69
N GLY A 203 -18.64 15.01 2.61
CA GLY A 203 -17.88 14.77 1.37
C GLY A 203 -16.38 14.85 1.57
N MET A 204 -15.89 15.85 2.32
CA MET A 204 -14.46 15.98 2.62
C MET A 204 -13.92 14.81 3.47
N LEU A 205 -14.69 14.33 4.44
CA LEU A 205 -14.32 13.15 5.23
C LEU A 205 -14.29 11.88 4.38
N THR A 206 -15.24 11.72 3.47
CA THR A 206 -15.25 10.63 2.49
C THR A 206 -14.05 10.72 1.56
N VAL A 207 -13.76 11.91 1.02
CA VAL A 207 -12.56 12.14 0.19
C VAL A 207 -11.29 11.80 0.95
N ALA A 208 -11.15 12.17 2.23
CA ALA A 208 -9.98 11.86 3.02
C ALA A 208 -9.75 10.34 3.12
N VAL A 209 -10.82 9.54 3.30
CA VAL A 209 -10.70 8.07 3.34
C VAL A 209 -10.41 7.49 1.96
N VAL A 210 -11.08 7.96 0.91
CA VAL A 210 -10.78 7.53 -0.47
C VAL A 210 -9.34 7.91 -0.84
N ALA A 211 -8.86 9.09 -0.43
CA ALA A 211 -7.51 9.52 -0.69
C ALA A 211 -6.43 8.62 -0.03
N ALA A 212 -6.77 7.85 0.99
CA ALA A 212 -5.84 6.85 1.51
C ALA A 212 -5.37 5.87 0.42
N THR A 213 -6.25 5.50 -0.53
CA THR A 213 -5.91 4.57 -1.64
C THR A 213 -4.99 5.16 -2.70
N ILE A 214 -4.74 6.46 -2.69
CA ILE A 214 -3.77 7.12 -3.58
C ILE A 214 -2.52 7.57 -2.84
N LEU A 215 -2.55 7.55 -1.52
CA LEU A 215 -1.45 7.98 -0.65
C LEU A 215 -0.68 6.78 -0.07
N ASP A 216 -1.13 5.55 -0.29
CA ASP A 216 -0.46 4.30 0.06
C ASP A 216 0.36 3.73 -1.11
N GLY A 217 0.98 2.58 -0.89
CA GLY A 217 1.71 1.81 -1.90
C GLY A 217 3.23 2.03 -1.82
N TRP A 218 3.70 3.21 -1.41
CA TRP A 218 5.12 3.51 -1.27
C TRP A 218 5.80 2.62 -0.22
N GLU A 219 5.07 2.07 0.73
CA GLU A 219 5.57 1.20 1.80
C GLU A 219 5.97 -0.21 1.34
N ILE A 220 5.75 -0.55 0.07
CA ILE A 220 6.14 -1.83 -0.54
C ILE A 220 7.61 -2.20 -0.28
N ASP A 221 8.48 -1.21 -0.17
CA ASP A 221 9.90 -1.42 0.10
C ASP A 221 10.13 -2.06 1.48
N SER A 222 9.27 -1.78 2.46
CA SER A 222 9.33 -2.41 3.78
C SER A 222 8.90 -3.88 3.72
N TYR A 223 7.88 -4.22 2.92
CA TYR A 223 7.49 -5.61 2.67
C TYR A 223 8.51 -6.38 1.81
N ALA A 224 9.28 -5.65 1.00
CA ALA A 224 10.40 -6.19 0.22
C ALA A 224 11.72 -6.25 1.01
N SER A 225 11.73 -5.91 2.29
CA SER A 225 12.96 -5.75 3.08
C SER A 225 13.84 -7.00 3.12
N GLU A 226 13.26 -8.21 3.19
CA GLU A 226 14.01 -9.46 3.13
C GLU A 226 14.61 -9.75 1.74
N GLU A 227 14.08 -9.13 0.69
CA GLU A 227 14.60 -9.21 -0.68
C GLU A 227 15.60 -8.09 -1.01
N ALA A 228 15.80 -7.12 -0.10
CA ALA A 228 16.77 -6.04 -0.25
C ALA A 228 18.18 -6.50 0.10
N GLN A 229 19.18 -6.01 -0.64
CA GLN A 229 20.61 -6.32 -0.36
C GLN A 229 21.07 -5.73 0.96
N ARG A 230 20.52 -4.57 1.38
CA ARG A 230 20.75 -3.95 2.67
C ARG A 230 19.43 -3.77 3.42
N PRO A 231 18.87 -4.83 4.04
CA PRO A 231 17.53 -4.84 4.62
C PRO A 231 17.22 -3.74 5.62
N LYS A 232 18.24 -3.25 6.35
CA LYS A 232 18.10 -2.19 7.37
C LYS A 232 18.14 -0.78 6.78
N ASP A 233 18.88 -0.58 5.70
CA ASP A 233 19.23 0.77 5.22
C ASP A 233 18.48 1.20 3.96
N ASP A 234 18.25 0.28 3.02
CA ASP A 234 17.68 0.61 1.72
C ASP A 234 16.15 0.72 1.74
N PRO A 235 15.39 -0.22 2.37
CA PRO A 235 13.97 -0.02 2.58
C PRO A 235 13.70 1.21 3.44
N GLY A 236 12.54 1.83 3.23
CA GLY A 236 12.18 3.09 3.86
C GLY A 236 12.85 4.33 3.24
N LYS A 237 13.96 4.21 2.48
CA LYS A 237 14.43 5.30 1.61
C LYS A 237 13.57 5.36 0.36
N GLY A 238 13.30 4.20 -0.26
CA GLY A 238 12.42 4.08 -1.40
C GLY A 238 11.04 4.60 -1.09
N GLY A 239 10.46 4.17 0.03
CA GLY A 239 9.14 4.58 0.48
C GLY A 239 9.02 6.09 0.71
N VAL A 240 9.97 6.71 1.42
CA VAL A 240 9.96 8.17 1.61
C VAL A 240 10.04 8.91 0.28
N ILE A 241 10.92 8.48 -0.65
CA ILE A 241 11.03 9.10 -1.98
C ILE A 241 9.73 8.89 -2.76
N GLY A 242 9.15 7.69 -2.73
CA GLY A 242 7.88 7.37 -3.38
C GLY A 242 6.73 8.24 -2.90
N ALA A 243 6.56 8.38 -1.58
CA ALA A 243 5.53 9.22 -0.97
C ALA A 243 5.66 10.69 -1.39
N PHE A 244 6.89 11.24 -1.38
CA PHE A 244 7.11 12.64 -1.79
C PHE A 244 6.84 12.86 -3.29
N LEU A 245 7.29 11.95 -4.16
CA LEU A 245 7.06 12.07 -5.60
C LEU A 245 5.57 11.97 -5.93
N ALA A 246 4.84 11.05 -5.31
CA ALA A 246 3.40 10.93 -5.48
C ALA A 246 2.67 12.23 -5.11
N LEU A 247 2.98 12.76 -3.92
CA LEU A 247 2.38 14.01 -3.46
C LEU A 247 2.74 15.21 -4.34
N LEU A 248 3.96 15.26 -4.86
CA LEU A 248 4.37 16.30 -5.81
C LEU A 248 3.50 16.26 -7.08
N PHE A 249 3.30 15.07 -7.65
CA PHE A 249 2.45 14.93 -8.84
C PHE A 249 0.99 15.24 -8.55
N TYR A 250 0.45 14.79 -7.41
CA TYR A 250 -0.92 15.14 -7.02
C TYR A 250 -1.10 16.64 -6.79
N ALA A 251 -0.13 17.30 -6.16
CA ALA A 251 -0.15 18.74 -5.94
C ALA A 251 -0.10 19.57 -7.24
N ILE A 252 0.36 18.99 -8.34
CA ILE A 252 0.39 19.62 -9.66
C ILE A 252 -0.84 19.21 -10.49
N LEU A 253 -1.10 17.92 -10.62
CA LEU A 253 -2.09 17.40 -11.57
C LEU A 253 -3.53 17.65 -11.13
N TYR A 254 -3.87 17.47 -9.85
CA TYR A 254 -5.24 17.73 -9.39
C TYR A 254 -5.65 19.19 -9.53
N PRO A 255 -4.87 20.20 -9.11
CA PRO A 255 -5.20 21.57 -9.34
C PRO A 255 -5.34 21.94 -10.83
N LEU A 256 -4.43 21.46 -11.69
CA LEU A 256 -4.52 21.69 -13.13
C LEU A 256 -5.79 21.06 -13.73
N MET A 257 -6.01 19.78 -13.46
CA MET A 257 -7.19 19.06 -13.96
C MET A 257 -8.50 19.74 -13.51
N PHE A 258 -8.58 20.17 -12.25
CA PHE A 258 -9.78 20.81 -11.69
C PHE A 258 -9.98 22.23 -12.22
N SER A 259 -8.90 22.98 -12.41
CA SER A 259 -8.98 24.35 -12.94
C SER A 259 -9.17 24.41 -14.45
N GLU A 260 -8.94 23.33 -15.17
CA GLU A 260 -9.06 23.27 -16.62
C GLU A 260 -10.25 22.44 -17.11
N THR A 261 -10.97 21.79 -16.22
CA THR A 261 -12.12 20.93 -16.58
C THR A 261 -13.32 21.27 -15.71
N PRO A 262 -14.51 21.49 -16.29
CA PRO A 262 -15.72 21.71 -15.50
C PRO A 262 -15.95 20.59 -14.48
N MET A 263 -16.21 20.96 -13.23
CA MET A 263 -16.36 20.03 -12.10
C MET A 263 -17.44 18.97 -12.37
N SER A 264 -18.55 19.36 -13.03
CA SER A 264 -19.62 18.44 -13.41
C SER A 264 -19.14 17.35 -14.39
N LYS A 265 -18.19 17.66 -15.29
CA LYS A 265 -17.61 16.64 -16.18
C LYS A 265 -16.69 15.69 -15.44
N LEU A 266 -15.90 16.18 -14.49
CA LEU A 266 -15.00 15.36 -13.67
C LEU A 266 -15.82 14.44 -12.76
N ALA A 267 -16.82 14.97 -12.07
CA ALA A 267 -17.66 14.23 -11.12
C ALA A 267 -18.45 13.08 -11.76
N ASN A 268 -18.78 13.17 -13.03
CA ASN A 268 -19.50 12.14 -13.78
C ASN A 268 -18.59 11.24 -14.61
N ALA A 269 -17.26 11.44 -14.55
CA ALA A 269 -16.32 10.66 -15.35
C ALA A 269 -15.85 9.42 -14.62
N THR A 270 -15.84 8.28 -15.30
CA THR A 270 -15.16 7.06 -14.84
C THR A 270 -13.63 7.19 -14.93
N ASN A 271 -13.15 8.06 -15.83
CA ASN A 271 -11.75 8.41 -15.97
C ASN A 271 -11.60 9.94 -16.16
N PRO A 272 -11.56 10.72 -15.07
CA PRO A 272 -11.44 12.19 -15.14
C PRO A 272 -10.14 12.65 -15.78
N LEU A 273 -9.05 11.86 -15.65
CA LEU A 273 -7.79 12.16 -16.31
C LEU A 273 -7.90 12.10 -17.85
N ALA A 274 -8.66 11.13 -18.37
CA ALA A 274 -8.92 11.05 -19.81
C ALA A 274 -9.80 12.22 -20.29
N VAL A 275 -10.79 12.65 -19.50
CA VAL A 275 -11.63 13.84 -19.80
C VAL A 275 -10.80 15.11 -19.85
N TRP A 276 -9.87 15.30 -18.93
CA TRP A 276 -8.94 16.42 -18.98
C TRP A 276 -7.96 16.29 -20.13
N GLY A 277 -7.42 15.08 -20.35
CA GLY A 277 -6.49 14.77 -21.43
C GLY A 277 -7.07 15.04 -22.83
N ASP A 278 -8.36 14.75 -23.05
CA ASP A 278 -9.03 15.09 -24.32
C ASP A 278 -9.11 16.59 -24.58
N ARG A 279 -9.18 17.40 -23.53
CA ARG A 279 -9.09 18.87 -23.65
C ARG A 279 -7.68 19.36 -23.97
N LEU A 280 -6.65 18.66 -23.48
CA LEU A 280 -5.24 18.96 -23.76
C LEU A 280 -4.82 18.49 -25.15
N LEU A 281 -5.21 17.27 -25.52
CA LEU A 281 -4.83 16.55 -26.74
C LEU A 281 -6.08 15.99 -27.43
N PRO A 282 -6.88 16.83 -28.08
CA PRO A 282 -8.09 16.38 -28.78
C PRO A 282 -7.79 15.28 -29.79
N ASN A 283 -8.67 14.27 -29.89
CA ASN A 283 -8.58 13.14 -30.83
C ASN A 283 -7.40 12.17 -30.61
N ALA A 284 -6.72 12.24 -29.44
CA ALA A 284 -5.62 11.32 -29.11
C ALA A 284 -5.81 10.68 -27.73
N PRO A 285 -6.97 10.08 -27.40
CA PRO A 285 -7.25 9.51 -26.08
C PRO A 285 -6.28 8.39 -25.71
N TRP A 286 -5.72 7.68 -26.67
CA TRP A 286 -4.75 6.61 -26.48
C TRP A 286 -3.45 7.08 -25.83
N LEU A 287 -3.05 8.36 -26.06
CA LEU A 287 -1.87 8.97 -25.43
C LEU A 287 -2.03 9.08 -23.89
N ILE A 288 -3.26 9.10 -23.41
CA ILE A 288 -3.57 9.10 -21.98
C ILE A 288 -3.86 7.70 -21.47
N LEU A 289 -4.67 6.94 -22.21
CA LEU A 289 -5.13 5.61 -21.76
C LEU A 289 -3.99 4.59 -21.68
N ILE A 290 -3.05 4.57 -22.62
CA ILE A 290 -1.92 3.62 -22.59
C ILE A 290 -1.04 3.82 -21.34
N PRO A 291 -0.55 5.03 -21.02
CA PRO A 291 0.19 5.26 -19.79
C PRO A 291 -0.61 4.97 -18.52
N VAL A 292 -1.91 5.31 -18.49
CA VAL A 292 -2.80 4.99 -17.36
C VAL A 292 -2.90 3.47 -17.18
N LEU A 293 -3.06 2.70 -18.25
CA LEU A 293 -3.06 1.24 -18.19
C LEU A 293 -1.71 0.69 -17.73
N GLY A 294 -0.60 1.30 -18.13
CA GLY A 294 0.73 0.96 -17.64
C GLY A 294 0.88 1.19 -16.14
N SER A 295 0.43 2.35 -15.64
CA SER A 295 0.38 2.68 -14.20
C SER A 295 -0.52 1.70 -13.43
N THR A 296 -1.73 1.43 -13.98
CA THR A 296 -2.69 0.47 -13.42
C THR A 296 -2.09 -0.94 -13.30
N ALA A 297 -1.38 -1.39 -14.34
CA ALA A 297 -0.68 -2.67 -14.33
C ALA A 297 0.34 -2.74 -13.19
N GLY A 298 1.20 -1.70 -13.07
CA GLY A 298 2.15 -1.56 -11.98
C GLY A 298 1.47 -1.65 -10.61
N GLY A 299 0.45 -0.82 -10.39
CA GLY A 299 -0.35 -0.84 -9.16
C GLY A 299 -0.91 -2.22 -8.83
N LEU A 300 -1.46 -2.93 -9.83
CA LEU A 300 -2.09 -4.24 -9.64
C LEU A 300 -1.12 -5.29 -9.10
N TRP A 301 0.01 -5.48 -9.76
CA TRP A 301 0.95 -6.52 -9.29
C TRP A 301 1.74 -6.08 -8.05
N LEU A 302 1.96 -4.78 -7.82
CA LEU A 302 2.71 -4.31 -6.66
C LEU A 302 1.87 -4.32 -5.38
N THR A 303 0.59 -3.92 -5.42
CA THR A 303 -0.36 -4.11 -4.31
C THR A 303 -0.51 -5.59 -3.96
N SER A 304 -0.62 -6.45 -5.00
CA SER A 304 -0.64 -7.91 -4.80
C SER A 304 0.68 -8.45 -4.24
N TYR A 305 1.81 -7.85 -4.60
CA TYR A 305 3.12 -8.19 -4.05
C TYR A 305 3.15 -7.93 -2.53
N ILE A 306 2.71 -6.75 -2.06
CA ILE A 306 2.64 -6.43 -0.63
C ILE A 306 1.85 -7.51 0.12
N LEU A 307 0.61 -7.76 -0.31
CA LEU A 307 -0.26 -8.76 0.30
C LEU A 307 0.39 -10.15 0.36
N THR A 308 0.99 -10.59 -0.74
CA THR A 308 1.54 -11.95 -0.84
C THR A 308 2.81 -12.14 -0.01
N ARG A 309 3.62 -11.07 0.19
CA ARG A 309 4.78 -11.11 1.11
C ARG A 309 4.32 -11.13 2.57
N ALA A 310 3.31 -10.36 2.92
CA ALA A 310 2.68 -10.42 4.24
C ALA A 310 2.10 -11.81 4.54
N LEU A 311 1.34 -12.39 3.61
CA LEU A 311 0.81 -13.76 3.74
C LEU A 311 1.92 -14.82 3.85
N TYR A 312 2.99 -14.66 3.07
CA TYR A 312 4.17 -15.53 3.17
C TYR A 312 4.80 -15.47 4.57
N ALA A 313 5.03 -14.29 5.08
CA ALA A 313 5.59 -14.09 6.40
C ALA A 313 4.69 -14.71 7.49
N MET A 314 3.40 -14.44 7.45
CA MET A 314 2.41 -15.00 8.38
C MET A 314 2.34 -16.54 8.31
N GLY A 315 2.44 -17.11 7.10
CA GLY A 315 2.46 -18.56 6.90
C GLY A 315 3.73 -19.23 7.42
N ARG A 316 4.88 -18.59 7.18
CA ARG A 316 6.20 -19.02 7.65
C ARG A 316 6.26 -19.02 9.18
N GLU A 317 5.70 -18.01 9.81
CA GLU A 317 5.64 -17.84 11.26
C GLU A 317 4.52 -18.65 11.94
N GLY A 318 3.65 -19.33 11.18
CA GLY A 318 2.61 -20.20 11.70
C GLY A 318 1.33 -19.48 12.17
N LEU A 319 1.18 -18.19 11.85
CA LEU A 319 -0.04 -17.43 12.17
C LEU A 319 -1.22 -17.91 11.30
N ILE A 320 -0.96 -18.20 10.03
CA ILE A 320 -1.90 -18.80 9.07
C ILE A 320 -1.35 -20.16 8.58
N PRO A 321 -2.07 -20.94 7.75
CA PRO A 321 -1.58 -22.23 7.29
C PRO A 321 -0.19 -22.17 6.65
N LYS A 322 0.69 -23.12 6.99
CA LYS A 322 2.09 -23.17 6.53
C LYS A 322 2.25 -23.24 5.01
N SER A 323 1.20 -23.61 4.25
CA SER A 323 1.20 -23.57 2.79
C SER A 323 1.49 -22.19 2.22
N PHE A 324 1.06 -21.12 2.89
CA PHE A 324 1.36 -19.73 2.51
C PHE A 324 2.85 -19.40 2.63
N GLY A 325 3.56 -20.01 3.57
CA GLY A 325 5.00 -19.83 3.78
C GLY A 325 5.90 -20.60 2.81
N LYS A 326 5.33 -21.36 1.86
CA LYS A 326 6.11 -22.11 0.87
C LYS A 326 6.50 -21.23 -0.31
N VAL A 327 7.75 -21.32 -0.75
CA VAL A 327 8.25 -20.65 -1.94
C VAL A 327 8.58 -21.64 -3.06
N SER A 328 8.48 -21.18 -4.31
CA SER A 328 8.88 -21.93 -5.48
C SER A 328 10.40 -21.95 -5.66
N LYS A 329 10.92 -22.68 -6.68
CA LYS A 329 12.33 -22.67 -7.07
C LYS A 329 12.83 -21.25 -7.43
N ARG A 330 11.95 -20.33 -7.80
CA ARG A 330 12.24 -18.91 -8.06
C ARG A 330 12.17 -18.04 -6.81
N SER A 331 12.05 -18.63 -5.62
CA SER A 331 11.90 -17.92 -4.33
C SER A 331 10.66 -17.01 -4.28
N VAL A 332 9.52 -17.49 -4.83
CA VAL A 332 8.27 -16.77 -4.93
C VAL A 332 7.19 -17.51 -4.13
N PRO A 333 6.38 -16.84 -3.31
CA PRO A 333 5.29 -17.45 -2.52
C PRO A 333 4.07 -17.77 -3.40
N HIS A 334 4.22 -18.71 -4.32
CA HIS A 334 3.24 -19.04 -5.37
C HIS A 334 1.84 -19.35 -4.83
N PHE A 335 1.75 -20.09 -3.71
CA PHE A 335 0.45 -20.42 -3.11
C PHE A 335 -0.27 -19.15 -2.62
N ALA A 336 0.44 -18.23 -1.95
CA ALA A 336 -0.11 -16.96 -1.51
C ALA A 336 -0.58 -16.11 -2.70
N ILE A 337 0.18 -16.11 -3.80
CA ILE A 337 -0.18 -15.39 -5.03
C ILE A 337 -1.48 -15.92 -5.63
N PHE A 338 -1.60 -17.24 -5.84
CA PHE A 338 -2.81 -17.82 -6.44
C PHE A 338 -4.05 -17.60 -5.56
N VAL A 339 -3.92 -17.74 -4.24
CA VAL A 339 -5.03 -17.51 -3.32
C VAL A 339 -5.43 -16.03 -3.31
N ALA A 340 -4.48 -15.11 -3.20
CA ALA A 340 -4.76 -13.67 -3.19
C ALA A 340 -5.42 -13.21 -4.50
N MET A 341 -4.86 -13.59 -5.65
CA MET A 341 -5.37 -13.18 -6.96
C MET A 341 -6.71 -13.84 -7.28
N GLY A 342 -6.91 -15.13 -6.95
CA GLY A 342 -8.17 -15.82 -7.13
C GLY A 342 -9.29 -15.23 -6.28
N ALA A 343 -8.99 -14.91 -5.02
CA ALA A 343 -9.95 -14.26 -4.13
C ALA A 343 -10.27 -12.82 -4.57
N ALA A 344 -9.27 -12.04 -5.01
CA ALA A 344 -9.49 -10.70 -5.55
C ALA A 344 -10.36 -10.73 -6.82
N PHE A 345 -10.11 -11.69 -7.71
CA PHE A 345 -10.98 -11.90 -8.88
C PHE A 345 -12.42 -12.26 -8.48
N THR A 346 -12.59 -13.13 -7.47
CA THR A 346 -13.92 -13.48 -6.97
C THR A 346 -14.69 -12.25 -6.48
N ILE A 347 -14.02 -11.36 -5.70
CA ILE A 347 -14.64 -10.10 -5.28
C ILE A 347 -14.94 -9.22 -6.48
N THR A 348 -14.02 -9.10 -7.44
CA THR A 348 -14.26 -8.31 -8.67
C THR A 348 -15.48 -8.86 -9.44
N ALA A 349 -15.65 -10.18 -9.51
CA ALA A 349 -16.80 -10.81 -10.15
C ALA A 349 -18.13 -10.53 -9.43
N MET A 350 -18.10 -10.18 -8.13
CA MET A 350 -19.31 -9.78 -7.40
C MET A 350 -19.93 -8.50 -7.94
N GLN A 351 -19.26 -7.73 -8.79
CA GLN A 351 -19.87 -6.61 -9.51
C GLN A 351 -21.14 -7.02 -10.28
N LEU A 352 -21.25 -8.29 -10.69
CA LEU A 352 -22.46 -8.84 -11.34
C LEU A 352 -23.69 -8.83 -10.43
N LEU A 353 -23.53 -8.69 -9.13
CA LEU A 353 -24.61 -8.63 -8.14
C LEU A 353 -25.08 -7.20 -7.85
N PHE A 354 -24.41 -6.20 -8.41
CA PHE A 354 -24.70 -4.79 -8.16
C PHE A 354 -25.50 -4.19 -9.33
N ALA A 355 -26.34 -3.22 -9.02
CA ALA A 355 -27.15 -2.51 -10.00
C ALA A 355 -26.30 -1.68 -10.97
N SER A 356 -25.12 -1.21 -10.53
CA SER A 356 -24.18 -0.48 -11.38
C SER A 356 -22.73 -0.74 -10.99
N LEU A 357 -21.84 -0.66 -11.98
CA LEU A 357 -20.40 -0.74 -11.77
C LEU A 357 -19.89 0.38 -10.85
N ALA A 358 -20.44 1.59 -10.99
CA ALA A 358 -20.05 2.73 -10.16
C ALA A 358 -20.36 2.51 -8.68
N SER A 359 -21.53 1.92 -8.35
CA SER A 359 -21.89 1.60 -6.96
C SER A 359 -20.97 0.53 -6.37
N PHE A 360 -20.66 -0.52 -7.14
CA PHE A 360 -19.69 -1.53 -6.72
C PHE A 360 -18.30 -0.93 -6.52
N PHE A 361 -17.82 -0.14 -7.47
CA PHE A 361 -16.51 0.51 -7.41
C PHE A 361 -16.40 1.44 -6.19
N GLY A 362 -17.42 2.28 -5.96
CA GLY A 362 -17.46 3.17 -4.80
C GLY A 362 -17.38 2.41 -3.47
N LEU A 363 -18.08 1.28 -3.36
CA LEU A 363 -18.05 0.43 -2.16
C LEU A 363 -16.67 -0.16 -1.91
N VAL A 364 -16.08 -0.83 -2.92
CA VAL A 364 -14.78 -1.50 -2.75
C VAL A 364 -13.63 -0.50 -2.55
N LEU A 365 -13.68 0.64 -3.24
CA LEU A 365 -12.69 1.72 -3.08
C LEU A 365 -12.73 2.32 -1.67
N SER A 366 -13.93 2.55 -1.15
CA SER A 366 -14.10 3.13 0.18
C SER A 366 -13.74 2.13 1.30
N ALA A 367 -14.05 0.86 1.11
CA ALA A 367 -13.63 -0.20 2.04
C ALA A 367 -12.09 -0.33 2.06
N ALA A 368 -11.44 -0.29 0.90
CA ALA A 368 -9.98 -0.28 0.79
C ALA A 368 -9.39 0.92 1.54
N GLY A 369 -9.86 2.14 1.26
CA GLY A 369 -9.41 3.35 1.92
C GLY A 369 -9.58 3.29 3.44
N PHE A 370 -10.70 2.78 3.92
CA PHE A 370 -10.92 2.61 5.36
C PHE A 370 -9.91 1.65 6.01
N PHE A 371 -9.67 0.48 5.40
CA PHE A 371 -8.73 -0.48 5.97
C PHE A 371 -7.28 0.00 5.88
N LEU A 372 -6.91 0.78 4.86
CA LEU A 372 -5.63 1.46 4.80
C LEU A 372 -5.48 2.49 5.94
N VAL A 373 -6.48 3.34 6.16
CA VAL A 373 -6.48 4.26 7.32
C VAL A 373 -6.33 3.50 8.64
N ALA A 374 -7.03 2.36 8.79
CA ALA A 374 -6.93 1.54 9.99
C ALA A 374 -5.55 0.88 10.14
N GLU A 375 -4.93 0.43 9.06
CA GLU A 375 -3.57 -0.11 9.08
C GLU A 375 -2.55 0.94 9.50
N PHE A 376 -2.54 2.11 8.84
CA PHE A 376 -1.64 3.20 9.16
C PHE A 376 -1.88 3.78 10.56
N LEU A 377 -3.12 3.72 11.08
CA LEU A 377 -3.42 4.02 12.47
C LEU A 377 -2.66 3.08 13.43
N LEU A 378 -2.74 1.77 13.18
CA LEU A 378 -2.08 0.77 14.02
C LEU A 378 -0.55 0.89 13.93
N ASP A 379 0.00 1.23 12.77
CA ASP A 379 1.43 1.49 12.60
C ASP A 379 1.88 2.76 13.32
N SER A 380 1.06 3.81 13.27
CA SER A 380 1.33 5.05 14.03
C SER A 380 1.30 4.81 15.53
N ILE A 381 0.36 4.01 16.04
CA ILE A 381 0.32 3.57 17.44
C ILE A 381 1.57 2.76 17.79
N THR A 382 1.97 1.82 16.92
CA THR A 382 3.16 0.99 17.11
C THR A 382 4.41 1.87 17.21
N ALA A 383 4.57 2.84 16.31
CA ALA A 383 5.69 3.78 16.33
C ALA A 383 5.67 4.68 17.56
N PHE A 384 4.50 5.19 17.94
CA PHE A 384 4.35 6.01 19.12
C PHE A 384 4.75 5.25 20.41
N VAL A 385 4.31 4.00 20.54
CA VAL A 385 4.67 3.12 21.67
C VAL A 385 6.18 2.81 21.64
N PHE A 386 6.76 2.54 20.47
CA PHE A 386 8.19 2.32 20.31
C PHE A 386 9.01 3.53 20.76
N LEU A 387 8.68 4.72 20.28
CA LEU A 387 9.38 5.96 20.56
C LEU A 387 9.18 6.42 22.02
N SER A 388 8.02 6.21 22.62
CA SER A 388 7.75 6.63 24.01
C SER A 388 8.37 5.72 25.06
N LYS A 389 8.44 4.41 24.81
CA LYS A 389 8.83 3.41 25.86
C LYS A 389 9.93 2.44 25.43
N GLY A 390 10.10 2.22 24.12
CA GLY A 390 10.91 1.13 23.58
C GLY A 390 12.37 1.47 23.36
N HIS A 391 12.68 2.65 22.82
CA HIS A 391 14.02 3.01 22.38
C HIS A 391 15.06 3.08 23.50
N THR A 392 14.67 3.48 24.71
CA THR A 392 15.60 3.59 25.86
C THR A 392 16.05 2.23 26.40
N LYS A 393 15.36 1.17 26.01
CA LYS A 393 15.64 -0.21 26.45
C LYS A 393 16.48 -1.00 25.43
N LEU A 394 16.77 -0.39 24.28
CA LEU A 394 17.46 -1.00 23.15
C LEU A 394 18.84 -0.37 23.00
N PRO A 395 19.94 -1.01 23.49
CA PRO A 395 21.26 -0.40 23.54
C PRO A 395 21.83 0.01 22.17
N ASP A 396 21.36 -0.62 21.09
CA ASP A 396 21.83 -0.35 19.71
C ASP A 396 20.97 0.66 18.95
N VAL A 397 19.97 1.24 19.60
CA VAL A 397 19.06 2.22 18.98
C VAL A 397 19.49 3.62 19.35
N TYR A 398 20.43 4.18 18.58
CA TYR A 398 20.70 5.61 18.66
C TYR A 398 19.79 6.36 17.72
N ILE A 399 18.92 7.18 18.28
CA ILE A 399 18.11 8.16 17.53
C ILE A 399 18.56 9.56 18.00
N ASN A 400 18.93 10.40 17.03
CA ASN A 400 19.22 11.81 17.34
C ASN A 400 18.03 12.42 18.11
N PRO A 401 18.24 13.11 19.25
CA PRO A 401 17.16 13.65 20.10
C PRO A 401 16.15 14.53 19.38
N HIS A 402 16.58 15.34 18.40
CA HIS A 402 15.66 16.14 17.58
C HIS A 402 14.77 15.26 16.72
N ARG A 403 15.36 14.28 16.03
CA ARG A 403 14.63 13.36 15.16
C ARG A 403 13.68 12.48 15.97
N HIS A 404 14.12 12.03 17.15
CA HIS A 404 13.27 11.28 18.08
C HIS A 404 12.03 12.08 18.47
N ARG A 405 12.19 13.33 18.89
CA ARG A 405 11.07 14.21 19.29
C ARG A 405 10.12 14.46 18.11
N MET A 406 10.64 14.77 16.93
CA MET A 406 9.83 14.97 15.73
C MET A 406 9.00 13.73 15.39
N LEU A 407 9.60 12.54 15.40
CA LEU A 407 8.89 11.30 15.08
C LEU A 407 7.90 10.89 16.18
N LEU A 408 8.22 11.14 17.45
CA LEU A 408 7.30 10.91 18.57
C LEU A 408 6.04 11.79 18.45
N VAL A 409 6.22 13.09 18.25
CA VAL A 409 5.11 14.03 18.06
C VAL A 409 4.35 13.68 16.77
N GLY A 410 5.07 13.45 15.68
CA GLY A 410 4.48 13.08 14.39
C GLY A 410 3.63 11.82 14.46
N SER A 411 4.16 10.74 15.06
CA SER A 411 3.38 9.49 15.23
C SER A 411 2.17 9.68 16.15
N GLY A 412 2.27 10.50 17.18
CA GLY A 412 1.13 10.86 18.04
C GLY A 412 0.05 11.62 17.27
N VAL A 413 0.44 12.64 16.49
CA VAL A 413 -0.47 13.40 15.63
C VAL A 413 -1.12 12.48 14.57
N SER A 414 -0.33 11.64 13.90
CA SER A 414 -0.85 10.69 12.92
C SER A 414 -1.85 9.71 13.54
N THR A 415 -1.58 9.22 14.75
CA THR A 415 -2.51 8.36 15.51
C THR A 415 -3.86 9.06 15.72
N VAL A 416 -3.84 10.33 16.16
CA VAL A 416 -5.08 11.09 16.38
C VAL A 416 -5.80 11.36 15.06
N MET A 417 -5.08 11.74 14.00
CA MET A 417 -5.69 12.05 12.71
C MET A 417 -6.28 10.81 12.03
N PHE A 418 -5.54 9.71 11.94
CA PHE A 418 -6.08 8.46 11.38
C PHE A 418 -7.24 7.92 12.22
N GLY A 419 -7.15 7.99 13.55
CA GLY A 419 -8.24 7.63 14.45
C GLY A 419 -9.49 8.48 14.21
N PHE A 420 -9.33 9.78 14.05
CA PHE A 420 -10.42 10.69 13.71
C PHE A 420 -11.08 10.32 12.37
N PHE A 421 -10.29 10.12 11.30
CA PHE A 421 -10.84 9.77 9.99
C PHE A 421 -11.54 8.40 10.01
N ALA A 422 -10.97 7.40 10.69
CA ALA A 422 -11.61 6.09 10.82
C ALA A 422 -12.98 6.18 11.53
N VAL A 423 -13.06 6.89 12.66
CA VAL A 423 -14.33 7.08 13.40
C VAL A 423 -15.31 7.93 12.60
N ALA A 424 -14.87 9.05 12.04
CA ALA A 424 -15.71 9.94 11.26
C ALA A 424 -16.33 9.24 10.04
N PHE A 425 -15.60 8.32 9.41
CA PHE A 425 -16.10 7.56 8.27
C PHE A 425 -17.28 6.64 8.64
N PHE A 426 -17.30 6.06 9.83
CA PHE A 426 -18.48 5.30 10.29
C PHE A 426 -19.73 6.16 10.41
N VAL A 427 -19.58 7.46 10.70
CA VAL A 427 -20.71 8.38 10.84
C VAL A 427 -21.22 8.87 9.48
N VAL A 428 -20.30 9.18 8.56
CA VAL A 428 -20.65 9.82 7.28
C VAL A 428 -20.67 8.86 6.08
N GLY A 429 -19.92 7.77 6.12
CA GLY A 429 -19.80 6.81 5.03
C GLY A 429 -21.12 6.25 4.53
N PRO A 430 -22.05 5.80 5.41
CA PRO A 430 -23.35 5.29 4.99
C PRO A 430 -24.18 6.28 4.18
N SER A 431 -24.11 7.57 4.51
CA SER A 431 -24.86 8.61 3.78
C SER A 431 -24.19 9.00 2.45
N ALA A 432 -22.85 8.87 2.34
CA ALA A 432 -22.09 9.32 1.18
C ALA A 432 -21.96 8.23 0.10
N ILE A 433 -21.86 6.95 0.51
CA ILE A 433 -21.54 5.84 -0.39
C ILE A 433 -22.74 4.92 -0.62
N GLY A 434 -23.62 4.86 0.36
CA GLY A 434 -24.82 4.02 0.37
C GLY A 434 -24.91 3.15 1.63
N GLY A 435 -26.15 2.83 2.01
CA GLY A 435 -26.41 2.03 3.20
C GLY A 435 -25.81 0.63 3.08
N GLY A 436 -25.13 0.20 4.12
CA GLY A 436 -24.55 -1.14 4.24
C GLY A 436 -23.04 -1.19 4.32
N ILE A 437 -22.30 -0.13 3.97
CA ILE A 437 -20.83 -0.11 4.11
C ILE A 437 -20.41 -0.26 5.57
N ASP A 438 -21.10 0.38 6.49
CA ASP A 438 -20.90 0.28 7.94
C ASP A 438 -21.03 -1.15 8.44
N TYR A 439 -22.07 -1.88 8.01
CA TYR A 439 -22.25 -3.31 8.34
C TYR A 439 -21.12 -4.17 7.79
N VAL A 440 -20.68 -3.93 6.56
CA VAL A 440 -19.53 -4.64 5.96
C VAL A 440 -18.27 -4.40 6.79
N LEU A 441 -17.95 -3.13 7.09
CA LEU A 441 -16.76 -2.79 7.85
C LEU A 441 -16.80 -3.35 9.28
N LEU A 442 -17.92 -3.19 9.99
CA LEU A 442 -18.08 -3.74 11.34
C LEU A 442 -17.95 -5.26 11.35
N THR A 443 -18.56 -5.95 10.38
CA THR A 443 -18.45 -7.41 10.25
C THR A 443 -16.98 -7.82 10.04
N LEU A 444 -16.26 -7.15 9.14
CA LEU A 444 -14.86 -7.47 8.87
C LEU A 444 -13.95 -7.17 10.07
N ILE A 445 -14.22 -6.09 10.83
CA ILE A 445 -13.50 -5.79 12.08
C ILE A 445 -13.80 -6.85 13.15
N ALA A 446 -15.08 -7.23 13.32
CA ALA A 446 -15.48 -8.28 14.27
C ALA A 446 -14.81 -9.63 13.92
N LEU A 447 -14.72 -9.98 12.64
CA LEU A 447 -13.96 -11.14 12.18
C LEU A 447 -12.46 -11.02 12.52
N GLY A 448 -11.90 -9.83 12.52
CA GLY A 448 -10.53 -9.57 12.95
C GLY A 448 -10.31 -9.82 14.45
N VAL A 449 -11.25 -9.39 15.27
CA VAL A 449 -11.22 -9.69 16.72
C VAL A 449 -11.36 -11.19 16.94
N LEU A 450 -12.27 -11.85 16.21
CA LEU A 450 -12.43 -13.31 16.26
C LEU A 450 -11.17 -14.03 15.79
N PHE A 451 -10.53 -13.58 14.70
CA PHE A 451 -9.26 -14.13 14.21
C PHE A 451 -8.17 -14.02 15.28
N ALA A 452 -8.02 -12.86 15.90
CA ALA A 452 -7.05 -12.65 16.97
C ALA A 452 -7.34 -13.57 18.19
N TYR A 453 -8.61 -13.76 18.53
CA TYR A 453 -9.04 -14.64 19.61
C TYR A 453 -8.77 -16.12 19.31
N VAL A 454 -9.18 -16.60 18.15
CA VAL A 454 -8.99 -18.01 17.73
C VAL A 454 -7.51 -18.35 17.60
N THR A 455 -6.71 -17.43 17.11
CA THR A 455 -5.27 -17.63 16.93
C THR A 455 -4.45 -17.40 18.20
N ARG A 456 -5.04 -16.92 19.31
CA ARG A 456 -4.34 -16.54 20.55
C ARG A 456 -3.44 -17.64 21.12
N ASN A 457 -3.86 -18.89 21.01
CA ASN A 457 -3.15 -20.05 21.53
C ASN A 457 -2.23 -20.73 20.48
N ARG A 458 -2.18 -20.23 19.23
CA ARG A 458 -1.26 -20.78 18.24
C ARG A 458 0.18 -20.44 18.64
N LYS A 459 1.04 -21.46 18.61
CA LYS A 459 2.49 -21.29 18.74
C LYS A 459 2.99 -20.63 17.45
N THR A 460 3.24 -19.33 17.51
CA THR A 460 3.85 -18.58 16.43
C THR A 460 5.34 -18.44 16.71
N THR A 461 6.16 -18.68 15.70
CA THR A 461 7.61 -18.51 15.76
C THR A 461 7.97 -17.34 14.90
N PHE A 462 8.34 -16.21 15.52
CA PHE A 462 8.79 -15.02 14.77
C PHE A 462 10.23 -15.22 14.32
N ILE A 463 10.49 -14.99 13.04
CA ILE A 463 11.79 -15.18 12.42
C ILE A 463 12.51 -13.83 12.33
N PHE A 464 13.69 -13.75 12.91
CA PHE A 464 14.50 -12.55 12.93
C PHE A 464 15.87 -12.85 12.33
N HIS A 465 16.10 -12.53 11.06
CA HIS A 465 17.41 -12.62 10.41
C HIS A 465 18.30 -13.78 10.88
N GLY A 466 17.81 -15.01 10.74
CA GLY A 466 18.53 -16.22 11.17
C GLY A 466 18.26 -16.68 12.61
N SER A 467 17.76 -15.82 13.49
CA SER A 467 17.35 -16.25 14.84
C SER A 467 15.86 -16.54 14.91
N VAL A 468 15.52 -17.63 15.59
CA VAL A 468 14.13 -17.99 15.89
C VAL A 468 13.85 -17.60 17.34
N ALA A 469 13.01 -16.58 17.55
CA ALA A 469 12.55 -16.24 18.89
C ALA A 469 11.20 -16.91 19.17
N SER A 470 11.07 -17.50 20.37
CA SER A 470 9.80 -18.03 20.83
C SER A 470 8.84 -16.91 21.19
N ASP A 471 7.56 -17.24 21.21
CA ASP A 471 6.49 -16.32 21.61
C ASP A 471 6.70 -15.69 23.01
N GLU A 472 7.42 -16.39 23.91
CA GLU A 472 7.71 -15.91 25.26
C GLU A 472 8.78 -14.83 25.29
N ASP A 473 9.62 -14.77 24.24
CA ASP A 473 10.72 -13.81 24.12
C ASP A 473 10.25 -12.42 23.67
N ILE A 474 8.97 -12.27 23.24
CA ILE A 474 8.44 -11.04 22.65
C ILE A 474 7.71 -10.16 23.69
N LYS A 475 7.81 -10.47 24.97
CA LYS A 475 7.21 -9.62 26.00
C LYS A 475 8.04 -8.36 26.22
N PHE A 476 7.59 -7.27 25.61
CA PHE A 476 8.07 -5.91 25.87
C PHE A 476 7.66 -5.41 27.27
N ARG A 477 7.87 -6.21 28.31
CA ARG A 477 7.71 -5.74 29.69
C ARG A 477 9.06 -5.84 30.39
N GLY A 478 9.68 -4.68 30.49
CA GLY A 478 10.69 -4.24 31.43
C GLY A 478 11.58 -5.33 32.03
N GLY A 479 12.80 -5.49 31.57
CA GLY A 479 13.78 -6.26 32.28
C GLY A 479 14.80 -6.98 31.40
N LYS A 480 15.69 -7.69 32.01
CA LYS A 480 16.89 -8.36 31.48
C LYS A 480 16.69 -9.23 30.22
N ARG A 481 15.45 -9.65 29.90
CA ARG A 481 15.11 -10.44 28.69
C ARG A 481 15.17 -9.67 27.36
N ALA A 482 14.94 -8.37 27.37
CA ALA A 482 15.09 -7.56 26.16
C ALA A 482 16.54 -7.53 25.64
N LYS A 483 17.53 -7.71 26.52
CA LYS A 483 18.95 -7.76 26.15
C LYS A 483 19.34 -9.03 25.38
N SER A 484 18.68 -10.19 25.64
CA SER A 484 18.99 -11.44 24.94
C SER A 484 18.42 -11.51 23.54
N LEU A 485 17.32 -10.79 23.28
CA LEU A 485 16.68 -10.72 21.96
C LEU A 485 17.44 -9.80 20.97
N MET A 486 18.37 -9.04 21.48
CA MET A 486 19.18 -8.10 20.71
C MET A 486 20.61 -8.56 20.50
N GLN A 487 20.96 -9.76 20.87
CA GLN A 487 22.16 -10.37 20.32
C GLN A 487 21.95 -10.48 18.81
N ILE A 488 22.43 -9.43 18.16
CA ILE A 488 22.48 -9.30 16.72
C ILE A 488 23.24 -10.50 16.19
N ASP A 489 22.66 -11.15 15.22
CA ASP A 489 23.29 -12.23 14.47
C ASP A 489 24.72 -11.82 14.09
N PRO A 490 25.76 -12.56 14.48
CA PRO A 490 27.14 -12.24 14.15
C PRO A 490 27.39 -12.17 12.63
N VAL A 491 26.54 -12.77 11.82
CA VAL A 491 26.63 -12.68 10.34
C VAL A 491 26.45 -11.25 9.83
N VAL A 492 25.74 -10.38 10.53
CA VAL A 492 25.58 -8.97 10.14
C VAL A 492 26.80 -8.11 10.52
N GLN A 493 27.62 -8.56 11.47
CA GLN A 493 28.86 -7.87 11.87
C GLN A 493 30.08 -8.25 10.99
N GLY A 494 30.03 -9.36 10.27
CA GLY A 494 31.18 -9.91 9.55
C GLY A 494 31.52 -9.28 8.22
N GLN A 495 30.70 -8.41 7.65
CA GLN A 495 30.99 -7.72 6.39
C GLN A 495 31.49 -6.29 6.64
N ARG A 496 32.69 -6.15 7.21
CA ARG A 496 33.51 -4.96 6.94
C ARG A 496 34.07 -5.13 5.51
N PRO A 497 33.90 -4.15 4.61
CA PRO A 497 34.62 -4.19 3.33
C PRO A 497 36.11 -4.17 3.66
N SER A 498 36.83 -5.20 3.16
CA SER A 498 38.27 -5.15 3.05
C SER A 498 38.61 -3.94 2.18
N THR A 499 39.18 -2.92 2.76
CA THR A 499 39.83 -1.82 2.05
C THR A 499 40.98 -2.38 1.23
N PRO A 500 41.28 -1.81 0.02
CA PRO A 500 42.27 -2.28 -0.92
C PRO A 500 43.71 -2.21 -0.39
#